data_313c1ed896a179f2866f772c678e8eb3
#
_entry.id   313c1ed896a179f2866f772c678e8eb3
#
_cell.length_a   1.000
_cell.length_b   1.000
_cell.length_c   1.000
_cell.angle_alpha   90.00
_cell.angle_beta   90.00
_cell.angle_gamma   90.00
#
_symmetry.space_group_name_H-M   'P 1'
#
loop_
_entity.id
_entity.type
_entity.pdbx_description
1 polymer ?
#
loop_
_entity_poly.entity_id
_entity_poly.type
_entity_poly.pdbx_seq_one_letter_code
_entity_poly.pdbx_strand_id
1 'polypeptide(L)'
;IVIGLDAEAAPIHVDNFVKLAERGEYNNVIFHRVIDNFMIQGGDFQNQDGTGGYAAEFYGYCDGNEQPNPCNYESQYTIPDEADNGLVHDSCTISMAKTNNPNTGGSQFFLIPEDSEPSHLDGVHTVFGEITSGCSHVTAISEVPTGAQGQDKPNSDVTLISVDIIRTAVEDTV
;
A
#
# COMPACT_ATOMS: atom_id res chain seq x y z
N ILE A 1 -9.16 11.38 2.73
CA ILE A 1 -8.35 11.03 1.55
C ILE A 1 -9.19 10.13 0.67
N VAL A 2 -9.32 10.43 -0.61
CA VAL A 2 -9.99 9.59 -1.61
C VAL A 2 -8.94 9.11 -2.61
N ILE A 3 -8.94 7.80 -2.86
CA ILE A 3 -7.98 7.15 -3.77
C ILE A 3 -8.75 6.48 -4.90
N GLY A 4 -8.40 6.80 -6.14
CA GLY A 4 -8.83 6.06 -7.33
C GLY A 4 -7.88 4.88 -7.55
N LEU A 5 -8.40 3.66 -7.42
CA LEU A 5 -7.63 2.44 -7.67
C LEU A 5 -7.69 2.07 -9.16
N ASP A 6 -6.56 1.69 -9.75
CA ASP A 6 -6.43 1.33 -11.15
C ASP A 6 -6.39 -0.20 -11.33
N ALA A 7 -7.57 -0.82 -11.44
CA ALA A 7 -7.70 -2.26 -11.61
C ALA A 7 -7.33 -2.75 -13.03
N GLU A 8 -7.16 -1.86 -14.00
CA GLU A 8 -6.67 -2.21 -15.33
C GLU A 8 -5.14 -2.35 -15.33
N ALA A 9 -4.45 -1.41 -14.69
CA ALA A 9 -3.00 -1.38 -14.61
C ALA A 9 -2.42 -2.38 -13.58
N ALA A 10 -3.12 -2.58 -12.45
CA ALA A 10 -2.64 -3.43 -11.36
C ALA A 10 -3.77 -4.29 -10.74
N PRO A 11 -4.35 -5.23 -11.51
CA PRO A 11 -5.54 -5.98 -11.09
C PRO A 11 -5.35 -6.79 -9.81
N ILE A 12 -4.19 -7.40 -9.60
CA ILE A 12 -3.92 -8.23 -8.40
C ILE A 12 -3.73 -7.34 -7.17
N HIS A 13 -2.99 -6.24 -7.30
CA HIS A 13 -2.78 -5.28 -6.20
C HIS A 13 -4.10 -4.65 -5.76
N VAL A 14 -4.94 -4.24 -6.71
CA VAL A 14 -6.26 -3.67 -6.40
C VAL A 14 -7.17 -4.70 -5.76
N ASP A 15 -7.26 -5.93 -6.28
CA ASP A 15 -8.07 -7.01 -5.69
C ASP A 15 -7.63 -7.31 -4.26
N ASN A 16 -6.33 -7.45 -4.03
CA ASN A 16 -5.74 -7.69 -2.72
C ASN A 16 -6.07 -6.55 -1.73
N PHE A 17 -5.83 -5.30 -2.12
CA PHE A 17 -6.10 -4.13 -1.29
C PHE A 17 -7.59 -4.02 -0.93
N VAL A 18 -8.47 -4.20 -1.90
CA VAL A 18 -9.93 -4.16 -1.71
C VAL A 18 -10.38 -5.24 -0.75
N LYS A 19 -9.93 -6.48 -0.91
CA LYS A 19 -10.28 -7.59 -0.01
C LYS A 19 -9.82 -7.36 1.43
N LEU A 20 -8.61 -6.85 1.63
CA LEU A 20 -8.10 -6.50 2.96
C LEU A 20 -8.91 -5.37 3.59
N ALA A 21 -9.26 -4.33 2.82
CA ALA A 21 -10.10 -3.24 3.29
C ALA A 21 -11.51 -3.73 3.69
N GLU A 22 -12.15 -4.55 2.85
CA GLU A 22 -13.48 -5.10 3.12
C GLU A 22 -13.51 -6.06 4.32
N ARG A 23 -12.40 -6.71 4.63
CA ARG A 23 -12.24 -7.52 5.86
C ARG A 23 -11.99 -6.66 7.10
N GLY A 24 -11.76 -5.35 6.93
CA GLY A 24 -11.44 -4.43 8.01
C GLY A 24 -10.00 -4.55 8.53
N GLU A 25 -9.11 -5.22 7.80
CA GLU A 25 -7.71 -5.40 8.21
C GLU A 25 -6.94 -4.09 8.33
N TYR A 26 -7.35 -3.05 7.59
CA TYR A 26 -6.77 -1.72 7.69
C TYR A 26 -7.36 -0.84 8.80
N ASN A 27 -8.36 -1.32 9.56
CA ASN A 27 -8.99 -0.53 10.60
C ASN A 27 -8.06 -0.37 11.81
N ASN A 28 -7.86 0.87 12.24
CA ASN A 28 -7.02 1.25 13.38
C ASN A 28 -5.53 0.83 13.22
N VAL A 29 -5.04 0.77 11.99
CA VAL A 29 -3.63 0.53 11.69
C VAL A 29 -2.88 1.85 11.63
N ILE A 30 -1.64 1.90 12.17
CA ILE A 30 -0.84 3.12 12.14
C ILE A 30 0.01 3.24 10.87
N PHE A 31 0.37 4.48 10.54
CA PHE A 31 1.50 4.75 9.65
C PHE A 31 2.78 4.62 10.47
N HIS A 32 3.41 3.45 10.39
CA HIS A 32 4.57 3.09 11.23
C HIS A 32 5.88 3.68 10.72
N ARG A 33 5.93 4.17 9.47
CA ARG A 33 7.09 4.80 8.85
C ARG A 33 6.67 6.01 8.04
N VAL A 34 7.22 7.16 8.38
CA VAL A 34 6.88 8.46 7.80
C VAL A 34 8.15 9.23 7.53
N ILE A 35 8.35 9.65 6.29
CA ILE A 35 9.53 10.41 5.86
C ILE A 35 9.06 11.61 5.03
N ASP A 36 9.39 12.80 5.53
CA ASP A 36 9.12 14.05 4.85
C ASP A 36 9.77 14.11 3.46
N ASN A 37 9.07 14.71 2.48
CA ASN A 37 9.48 14.74 1.07
C ASN A 37 9.74 13.36 0.44
N PHE A 38 9.12 12.29 0.99
CA PHE A 38 9.25 10.95 0.43
C PHE A 38 7.93 10.19 0.45
N MET A 39 7.52 9.62 1.60
CA MET A 39 6.29 8.81 1.67
C MET A 39 5.79 8.60 3.11
N ILE A 40 4.54 8.17 3.23
CA ILE A 40 3.99 7.63 4.48
C ILE A 40 3.61 6.16 4.26
N GLN A 41 4.11 5.25 5.08
CA GLN A 41 3.91 3.81 4.96
C GLN A 41 3.09 3.26 6.12
N GLY A 42 2.08 2.46 5.78
CA GLY A 42 1.20 1.78 6.72
C GLY A 42 0.75 0.42 6.19
N GLY A 43 -0.36 -0.09 6.72
CA GLY A 43 -0.96 -1.34 6.26
C GLY A 43 -0.40 -2.62 6.90
N ASP A 44 0.47 -2.51 7.89
CA ASP A 44 0.87 -3.65 8.72
C ASP A 44 -0.19 -3.90 9.80
N PHE A 45 -1.19 -4.69 9.48
CA PHE A 45 -2.30 -4.98 10.40
C PHE A 45 -1.94 -5.98 11.50
N GLN A 46 -0.82 -6.71 11.37
CA GLN A 46 -0.38 -7.69 12.36
C GLN A 46 0.45 -7.06 13.49
N ASN A 47 1.54 -6.39 13.12
CA ASN A 47 2.56 -5.95 14.08
C ASN A 47 2.62 -4.42 14.22
N GLN A 48 2.14 -3.67 13.24
CA GLN A 48 2.14 -2.20 13.20
C GLN A 48 3.55 -1.57 13.33
N ASP A 49 4.58 -2.30 12.93
CA ASP A 49 5.99 -1.88 12.98
C ASP A 49 6.75 -2.10 11.65
N GLY A 50 6.04 -2.58 10.63
CA GLY A 50 6.57 -2.86 9.29
C GLY A 50 7.08 -4.28 9.10
N THR A 51 6.99 -5.15 10.11
CA THR A 51 7.49 -6.53 10.02
C THR A 51 6.41 -7.55 9.66
N GLY A 52 5.14 -7.15 9.69
CA GLY A 52 3.99 -8.03 9.43
C GLY A 52 3.19 -7.63 8.19
N GLY A 53 1.99 -8.19 8.11
CA GLY A 53 1.08 -8.00 7.00
C GLY A 53 1.31 -8.98 5.85
N TYR A 54 0.22 -9.56 5.35
CA TYR A 54 0.24 -10.56 4.26
C TYR A 54 -0.92 -10.30 3.28
N ALA A 55 -0.89 -10.96 2.14
CA ALA A 55 -1.92 -10.79 1.12
C ALA A 55 -3.25 -11.41 1.57
N ALA A 56 -4.35 -10.85 1.06
CA ALA A 56 -5.71 -11.26 1.42
C ALA A 56 -5.97 -12.74 1.18
N GLU A 57 -5.37 -13.31 0.15
CA GLU A 57 -5.51 -14.73 -0.19
C GLU A 57 -4.29 -15.23 -0.95
N PHE A 58 -4.29 -16.48 -1.35
CA PHE A 58 -3.23 -17.07 -2.14
C PHE A 58 -3.32 -16.62 -3.60
N TYR A 59 -2.37 -15.79 -4.03
CA TYR A 59 -2.20 -15.31 -5.41
C TYR A 59 -1.08 -16.05 -6.17
N GLY A 60 -0.76 -17.28 -5.77
CA GLY A 60 0.28 -18.07 -6.40
C GLY A 60 1.67 -17.91 -5.78
N TYR A 61 1.82 -17.12 -4.72
CA TYR A 61 3.11 -16.82 -4.10
C TYR A 61 3.12 -17.03 -2.59
N CYS A 62 4.23 -17.59 -2.08
CA CYS A 62 4.53 -17.73 -0.66
C CYS A 62 5.91 -17.14 -0.37
N ASP A 63 5.99 -16.13 0.51
CA ASP A 63 7.25 -15.47 0.85
C ASP A 63 8.05 -15.04 -0.40
N GLY A 64 7.35 -14.54 -1.43
CA GLY A 64 7.93 -14.10 -2.70
C GLY A 64 8.25 -15.22 -3.71
N ASN A 65 7.99 -16.47 -3.39
CA ASN A 65 8.24 -17.60 -4.27
C ASN A 65 6.96 -18.13 -4.88
N GLU A 66 6.94 -18.32 -6.20
CA GLU A 66 5.81 -18.92 -6.91
C GLU A 66 5.57 -20.35 -6.42
N GLN A 67 4.32 -20.68 -6.12
CA GLN A 67 3.91 -21.98 -5.61
C GLN A 67 2.66 -22.49 -6.36
N PRO A 68 2.57 -23.80 -6.65
CA PRO A 68 1.37 -24.37 -7.29
C PRO A 68 0.19 -24.57 -6.31
N ASN A 69 0.45 -24.50 -4.99
CA ASN A 69 -0.54 -24.70 -3.93
C ASN A 69 -0.40 -23.65 -2.84
N PRO A 70 -1.46 -23.38 -2.09
CA PRO A 70 -1.40 -22.45 -0.96
C PRO A 70 -0.30 -22.77 0.04
N CYS A 71 0.24 -21.73 0.65
CA CYS A 71 1.24 -21.80 1.70
C CYS A 71 0.72 -22.57 2.93
N ASN A 72 1.63 -23.02 3.79
CA ASN A 72 1.24 -23.67 5.04
C ASN A 72 0.48 -22.73 6.00
N TYR A 73 0.79 -21.43 5.92
CA TYR A 73 0.16 -20.39 6.73
C TYR A 73 -0.19 -19.17 5.87
N GLU A 74 -1.32 -18.53 6.14
CA GLU A 74 -1.75 -17.29 5.45
C GLU A 74 -0.74 -16.16 5.61
N SER A 75 -0.03 -16.10 6.73
CA SER A 75 1.03 -15.11 6.97
C SER A 75 2.20 -15.17 5.97
N GLN A 76 2.24 -16.19 5.12
CA GLN A 76 3.22 -16.34 4.04
C GLN A 76 2.68 -15.87 2.67
N TYR A 77 1.40 -15.51 2.59
CA TYR A 77 0.79 -15.07 1.34
C TYR A 77 1.37 -13.74 0.88
N THR A 78 1.91 -13.74 -0.33
CA THR A 78 2.40 -12.55 -1.03
C THR A 78 1.79 -12.46 -2.42
N ILE A 79 1.95 -11.31 -3.07
CA ILE A 79 1.43 -11.06 -4.42
C ILE A 79 2.56 -10.89 -5.42
N PRO A 80 2.36 -11.28 -6.69
CA PRO A 80 3.31 -10.99 -7.76
C PRO A 80 3.42 -9.48 -7.98
N ASP A 81 4.62 -9.01 -8.35
CA ASP A 81 4.81 -7.62 -8.73
C ASP A 81 4.07 -7.31 -10.05
N GLU A 82 3.44 -6.14 -10.13
CA GLU A 82 2.82 -5.58 -11.33
C GLU A 82 3.46 -4.21 -11.67
N ALA A 83 4.76 -4.06 -11.38
CA ALA A 83 5.47 -2.78 -11.42
C ALA A 83 5.75 -2.26 -12.85
N ASP A 84 5.71 -3.12 -13.88
CA ASP A 84 5.85 -2.73 -15.29
C ASP A 84 4.46 -2.49 -15.93
N ASN A 85 3.67 -1.63 -15.31
CA ASN A 85 2.28 -1.38 -15.69
C ASN A 85 2.05 0.01 -16.32
N GLY A 86 3.12 0.75 -16.54
CA GLY A 86 3.08 2.10 -17.13
C GLY A 86 2.78 3.23 -16.14
N LEU A 87 2.47 2.90 -14.88
CA LEU A 87 2.32 3.90 -13.83
C LEU A 87 3.67 4.20 -13.17
N VAL A 88 3.85 5.43 -12.71
CA VAL A 88 5.07 5.92 -12.08
C VAL A 88 4.76 6.50 -10.69
N HIS A 89 5.80 6.68 -9.88
CA HIS A 89 5.70 7.24 -8.54
C HIS A 89 5.66 8.77 -8.59
N ASP A 90 4.61 9.31 -9.21
CA ASP A 90 4.30 10.74 -9.15
C ASP A 90 3.77 11.11 -7.77
N SER A 91 3.73 12.42 -7.49
CA SER A 91 3.05 12.94 -6.31
C SER A 91 1.59 12.44 -6.23
N CYS A 92 1.11 12.22 -5.01
CA CYS A 92 -0.27 11.79 -4.78
C CYS A 92 -0.61 10.40 -5.34
N THR A 93 0.32 9.47 -5.35
CA THR A 93 0.04 8.07 -5.74
C THR A 93 0.06 7.11 -4.54
N ILE A 94 -0.55 5.94 -4.72
CA ILE A 94 -0.46 4.80 -3.80
C ILE A 94 0.35 3.69 -4.45
N SER A 95 1.28 3.12 -3.69
CA SER A 95 2.16 2.05 -4.15
C SER A 95 2.32 0.96 -3.09
N MET A 96 2.62 -0.27 -3.54
CA MET A 96 2.80 -1.42 -2.67
C MET A 96 4.19 -1.45 -2.06
N ALA A 97 4.24 -1.54 -0.73
CA ALA A 97 5.46 -1.80 -0.01
C ALA A 97 5.84 -3.28 -0.09
N LYS A 98 7.12 -3.55 -0.24
CA LYS A 98 7.69 -4.89 -0.30
C LYS A 98 9.14 -4.90 0.16
N THR A 99 9.70 -6.06 0.36
CA THR A 99 11.15 -6.21 0.60
C THR A 99 11.96 -5.98 -0.69
N ASN A 100 13.28 -6.07 -0.61
CA ASN A 100 14.14 -5.97 -1.81
C ASN A 100 13.95 -7.14 -2.80
N ASN A 101 13.33 -8.23 -2.34
CA ASN A 101 13.04 -9.37 -3.21
C ASN A 101 11.77 -9.12 -4.02
N PRO A 102 11.66 -9.65 -5.24
CA PRO A 102 10.44 -9.56 -6.04
C PRO A 102 9.30 -10.35 -5.40
N ASN A 103 8.06 -9.98 -5.73
CA ASN A 103 6.85 -10.69 -5.37
C ASN A 103 6.63 -10.86 -3.85
N THR A 104 7.15 -9.93 -3.04
CA THR A 104 7.04 -9.96 -1.57
C THR A 104 6.03 -8.94 -1.02
N GLY A 105 5.25 -8.30 -1.87
CA GLY A 105 4.13 -7.45 -1.46
C GLY A 105 3.09 -8.26 -0.69
N GLY A 106 2.54 -7.67 0.37
CA GLY A 106 1.49 -8.27 1.20
C GLY A 106 0.34 -7.29 1.41
N SER A 107 0.22 -6.74 2.60
CA SER A 107 -0.78 -5.73 2.94
C SER A 107 -0.23 -4.30 3.02
N GLN A 108 1.07 -4.13 3.22
CA GLN A 108 1.65 -2.81 3.44
C GLN A 108 1.70 -1.99 2.16
N PHE A 109 1.33 -0.73 2.28
CA PHE A 109 1.35 0.25 1.20
C PHE A 109 1.96 1.56 1.66
N PHE A 110 2.31 2.42 0.72
CA PHE A 110 2.72 3.78 1.02
C PHE A 110 2.00 4.79 0.11
N LEU A 111 1.81 5.98 0.65
CA LEU A 111 1.23 7.12 -0.05
C LEU A 111 2.32 8.16 -0.26
N ILE A 112 2.35 8.76 -1.44
CA ILE A 112 3.32 9.78 -1.82
C ILE A 112 2.69 11.16 -1.60
N PRO A 113 3.34 12.08 -0.86
CA PRO A 113 2.85 13.42 -0.64
C PRO A 113 2.95 14.31 -1.90
N GLU A 114 2.35 15.51 -1.86
CA GLU A 114 2.29 16.44 -3.00
C GLU A 114 3.66 16.96 -3.44
N ASP A 115 4.64 16.93 -2.58
CA ASP A 115 5.99 17.48 -2.75
C ASP A 115 7.07 16.42 -3.00
N SER A 116 6.66 15.20 -3.39
CA SER A 116 7.57 14.07 -3.63
C SER A 116 7.28 13.37 -4.95
N GLU A 117 8.34 12.98 -5.65
CA GLU A 117 8.30 12.16 -6.87
C GLU A 117 9.48 11.17 -6.85
N PRO A 118 9.37 10.07 -6.08
CA PRO A 118 10.48 9.12 -5.88
C PRO A 118 10.66 8.18 -7.08
N SER A 119 11.03 8.71 -8.24
CA SER A 119 11.18 7.98 -9.51
C SER A 119 12.15 6.80 -9.46
N HIS A 120 13.03 6.72 -8.45
CA HIS A 120 13.91 5.57 -8.25
C HIS A 120 13.16 4.27 -7.85
N LEU A 121 11.87 4.37 -7.53
CA LEU A 121 11.00 3.24 -7.23
C LEU A 121 10.26 2.70 -8.46
N ASP A 122 10.29 3.43 -9.58
CA ASP A 122 9.60 3.05 -10.82
C ASP A 122 10.12 1.70 -11.36
N GLY A 123 9.19 0.84 -11.77
CA GLY A 123 9.52 -0.51 -12.22
C GLY A 123 9.99 -1.47 -11.12
N VAL A 124 10.04 -1.02 -9.84
CA VAL A 124 10.44 -1.83 -8.68
C VAL A 124 9.27 -2.08 -7.74
N HIS A 125 8.55 -1.03 -7.38
CA HIS A 125 7.32 -1.09 -6.60
C HIS A 125 6.12 -0.88 -7.52
N THR A 126 5.00 -1.51 -7.20
CA THR A 126 3.79 -1.39 -8.01
C THR A 126 2.95 -0.21 -7.56
N VAL A 127 2.84 0.81 -8.39
CA VAL A 127 1.81 1.84 -8.27
C VAL A 127 0.48 1.24 -8.71
N PHE A 128 -0.57 1.40 -7.92
CA PHE A 128 -1.89 0.81 -8.22
C PHE A 128 -3.07 1.78 -8.05
N GLY A 129 -2.78 3.08 -7.99
CA GLY A 129 -3.79 4.11 -7.93
C GLY A 129 -3.23 5.50 -7.64
N GLU A 130 -4.13 6.48 -7.63
CA GLU A 130 -3.82 7.88 -7.34
C GLU A 130 -4.77 8.48 -6.29
N ILE A 131 -4.31 9.46 -5.54
CA ILE A 131 -5.10 10.21 -4.57
C ILE A 131 -5.85 11.31 -5.31
N THR A 132 -7.15 11.12 -5.51
CA THR A 132 -8.01 12.07 -6.23
C THR A 132 -8.52 13.21 -5.36
N SER A 133 -8.43 13.09 -4.03
CA SER A 133 -8.79 14.14 -3.08
C SER A 133 -8.11 13.97 -1.74
N GLY A 134 -7.65 15.07 -1.16
CA GLY A 134 -7.06 15.10 0.18
C GLY A 134 -5.58 14.71 0.24
N CYS A 135 -4.82 14.83 -0.84
CA CYS A 135 -3.38 14.58 -0.86
C CYS A 135 -2.61 15.50 0.10
N SER A 136 -3.07 16.74 0.31
CA SER A 136 -2.51 17.65 1.32
C SER A 136 -2.51 17.07 2.75
N HIS A 137 -3.41 16.14 3.06
CA HIS A 137 -3.37 15.43 4.33
C HIS A 137 -2.22 14.42 4.38
N VAL A 138 -1.86 13.80 3.26
CA VAL A 138 -0.67 12.94 3.17
C VAL A 138 0.59 13.76 3.41
N THR A 139 0.69 14.93 2.77
CA THR A 139 1.78 15.88 3.01
C THR A 139 1.86 16.30 4.47
N ALA A 140 0.74 16.69 5.08
CA ALA A 140 0.71 17.05 6.49
C ALA A 140 1.12 15.89 7.43
N ILE A 141 0.81 14.64 7.07
CA ILE A 141 1.26 13.47 7.82
C ILE A 141 2.75 13.23 7.60
N SER A 142 3.29 13.43 6.39
CA SER A 142 4.72 13.24 6.12
C SER A 142 5.62 14.18 6.93
N GLU A 143 5.11 15.35 7.31
CA GLU A 143 5.80 16.38 8.07
C GLU A 143 5.73 16.21 9.61
N VAL A 144 5.02 15.19 10.13
CA VAL A 144 4.92 15.01 11.58
C VAL A 144 6.28 14.69 12.20
N PRO A 145 6.54 15.14 13.46
CA PRO A 145 7.80 14.80 14.13
C PRO A 145 7.99 13.30 14.30
N THR A 146 9.17 12.81 13.92
CA THR A 146 9.59 11.41 14.02
C THR A 146 10.83 11.23 14.89
N GLY A 147 11.26 10.01 15.16
CA GLY A 147 12.55 9.67 15.74
C GLY A 147 12.58 9.42 17.24
N ALA A 148 11.53 9.80 18.01
CA ALA A 148 11.52 9.55 19.47
C ALA A 148 11.28 8.06 19.82
N GLN A 149 10.63 7.30 18.92
CA GLN A 149 10.27 5.89 19.13
C GLN A 149 10.98 4.95 18.12
N GLY A 150 12.01 5.42 17.45
CA GLY A 150 12.69 4.74 16.38
C GLY A 150 12.77 5.61 15.13
N GLN A 151 13.70 5.26 14.24
CA GLN A 151 13.92 6.00 13.00
C GLN A 151 12.64 6.00 12.14
N ASP A 152 12.22 7.14 11.66
CA ASP A 152 11.06 7.34 10.77
C ASP A 152 9.68 7.01 11.37
N LYS A 153 9.58 6.57 12.62
CA LYS A 153 8.29 6.38 13.28
C LYS A 153 7.78 7.70 13.84
N PRO A 154 6.49 8.07 13.61
CA PRO A 154 5.89 9.24 14.24
C PRO A 154 6.02 9.22 15.77
N ASN A 155 6.34 10.38 16.36
CA ASN A 155 6.45 10.51 17.83
C ASN A 155 5.09 10.30 18.53
N SER A 156 4.01 10.57 17.82
CA SER A 156 2.63 10.25 18.20
C SER A 156 2.01 9.47 17.06
N ASP A 157 1.34 8.36 17.36
CA ASP A 157 0.76 7.50 16.34
C ASP A 157 -0.23 8.27 15.45
N VAL A 158 -0.05 8.12 14.14
CA VAL A 158 -1.02 8.56 13.12
C VAL A 158 -1.78 7.32 12.67
N THR A 159 -3.07 7.31 12.95
CA THR A 159 -3.90 6.11 12.77
C THR A 159 -4.79 6.23 11.55
N LEU A 160 -4.76 5.21 10.70
CA LEU A 160 -5.74 4.94 9.67
C LEU A 160 -6.98 4.32 10.35
N ILE A 161 -8.05 5.10 10.45
CA ILE A 161 -9.27 4.69 11.19
C ILE A 161 -9.99 3.56 10.46
N SER A 162 -10.25 3.74 9.15
CA SER A 162 -10.89 2.74 8.28
C SER A 162 -10.58 3.02 6.81
N VAL A 163 -10.78 2.01 5.99
CA VAL A 163 -10.82 2.12 4.53
C VAL A 163 -12.17 1.63 4.04
N ASP A 164 -12.94 2.51 3.41
CA ASP A 164 -14.24 2.19 2.85
C ASP A 164 -14.12 2.07 1.32
N ILE A 165 -14.60 0.96 0.76
CA ILE A 165 -14.56 0.70 -0.68
C ILE A 165 -15.85 1.22 -1.34
N ILE A 166 -15.69 2.16 -2.27
CA ILE A 166 -16.78 2.70 -3.08
C ILE A 166 -16.65 2.15 -4.49
N ARG A 167 -17.68 1.44 -4.95
CA ARG A 167 -17.76 0.96 -6.33
C ARG A 167 -18.69 1.87 -7.11
N THR A 168 -18.17 2.55 -8.12
CA THR A 168 -18.97 3.31 -9.06
C THR A 168 -19.41 2.39 -10.20
N ALA A 169 -20.72 2.37 -10.51
CA ALA A 169 -21.20 1.69 -11.70
C ALA A 169 -20.59 2.38 -12.93
N VAL A 170 -19.98 1.59 -13.83
CA VAL A 170 -19.65 2.08 -15.15
C VAL A 170 -21.00 2.35 -15.86
N GLU A 171 -21.33 3.60 -16.16
CA GLU A 171 -22.44 3.89 -17.07
C GLU A 171 -22.04 3.35 -18.44
N ASP A 172 -22.66 2.25 -18.85
CA ASP A 172 -22.58 1.77 -20.23
C ASP A 172 -23.12 2.87 -21.13
N THR A 173 -22.24 3.68 -21.68
CA THR A 173 -22.58 4.60 -22.77
C THR A 173 -22.89 3.76 -24.01
N VAL A 174 -24.19 3.54 -24.25
CA VAL A 174 -24.74 2.93 -25.47
C VAL A 174 -24.60 3.92 -26.63
#